data_468909b01c055162dea57d90a72a438f
#
_entry.id   468909b01c055162dea57d90a72a438f
#
_cell.length_a   1.000
_cell.length_b   1.000
_cell.length_c   1.000
_cell.angle_alpha   90.00
_cell.angle_beta   90.00
_cell.angle_gamma   90.00
#
_symmetry.space_group_name_H-M   'P 1'
#
loop_
_entity.id
_entity.type
_entity.pdbx_description
1 polymer ?
#
loop_
_entity_poly.entity_id
_entity_poly.type
_entity_poly.pdbx_seq_one_letter_code
_entity_poly.pdbx_strand_id
1 'polypeptide(L)'
;MSEEGDVWASGVNAPNTGFYRLDTEGIWTSWSTLNTPELQGKAAFVHVFAGEGGVGWAGSEGAGVALVGAEGTVTLFTPANSSLLPASGSSDFVVVGGLHEDAFGNLWVTTRASSEPLHMRTPSGDWKGFGPKIGQGLLSTSTAYGRVFIDSFDEKWIVVHRETNFQQKRGLM
;
A
#
# COMPACT_ATOMS: atom_id res chain seq x y z
N MET A 1 10.79 7.73 6.99
CA MET A 1 11.81 8.76 6.66
C MET A 1 12.59 8.16 5.52
N SER A 2 12.80 8.89 4.44
CA SER A 2 13.67 8.42 3.36
C SER A 2 15.14 8.42 3.80
N GLU A 3 16.03 7.75 3.06
CA GLU A 3 17.49 7.88 3.30
C GLU A 3 17.98 9.32 3.12
N GLU A 4 17.30 10.10 2.30
CA GLU A 4 17.56 11.52 2.04
C GLU A 4 17.04 12.46 3.13
N GLY A 5 16.31 11.95 4.12
CA GLY A 5 15.79 12.71 5.26
C GLY A 5 14.35 13.23 5.12
N ASP A 6 13.67 12.99 4.01
CA ASP A 6 12.26 13.37 3.83
C ASP A 6 11.34 12.61 4.79
N VAL A 7 10.33 13.29 5.29
CA VAL A 7 9.28 12.68 6.12
C VAL A 7 7.97 12.60 5.34
N TRP A 8 7.45 11.41 5.20
CA TRP A 8 6.14 11.19 4.61
C TRP A 8 5.08 10.95 5.69
N ALA A 9 3.93 11.57 5.54
CA ALA A 9 2.82 11.45 6.48
C ALA A 9 1.51 11.17 5.73
N SER A 10 0.73 10.21 6.24
CA SER A 10 -0.62 9.96 5.75
C SER A 10 -1.62 10.93 6.38
N GLY A 11 -2.67 11.26 5.64
CA GLY A 11 -3.83 11.94 6.18
C GLY A 11 -4.70 11.01 7.03
N VAL A 12 -5.75 11.56 7.59
CA VAL A 12 -6.81 10.79 8.25
C VAL A 12 -7.83 10.30 7.22
N ASN A 13 -8.62 9.28 7.58
CA ASN A 13 -9.75 8.84 6.74
C ASN A 13 -10.89 9.88 6.82
N ALA A 14 -10.75 10.96 6.07
CA ALA A 14 -11.74 12.03 5.97
C ALA A 14 -11.81 12.54 4.53
N PRO A 15 -12.94 13.14 4.11
CA PRO A 15 -13.05 13.78 2.80
C PRO A 15 -11.96 14.83 2.59
N ASN A 16 -11.43 14.89 1.36
CA ASN A 16 -10.42 15.87 0.94
C ASN A 16 -9.06 15.77 1.65
N THR A 17 -8.80 14.72 2.39
CA THR A 17 -7.48 14.44 2.92
C THR A 17 -6.67 13.64 1.90
N GLY A 18 -5.36 13.69 2.05
CA GLY A 18 -4.42 12.98 1.20
C GLY A 18 -3.21 12.53 1.99
N PHE A 19 -2.05 12.73 1.44
CA PHE A 19 -0.77 12.45 2.09
C PHE A 19 0.22 13.59 1.82
N TYR A 20 1.29 13.62 2.60
CA TYR A 20 2.17 14.79 2.70
C TYR A 20 3.63 14.35 2.70
N ARG A 21 4.50 15.22 2.18
CA ARG A 21 5.95 15.13 2.32
C ARG A 21 6.49 16.42 2.95
N LEU A 22 7.33 16.28 3.94
CA LEU A 22 8.20 17.34 4.45
C LEU A 22 9.61 17.05 3.91
N ASP A 23 10.15 17.96 3.13
CA ASP A 23 11.50 17.83 2.63
C ASP A 23 12.56 18.30 3.64
N THR A 24 13.83 18.16 3.28
CA THR A 24 14.96 18.55 4.14
C THR A 24 15.12 20.07 4.32
N GLU A 25 14.46 20.87 3.50
CA GLU A 25 14.41 22.34 3.61
C GLU A 25 13.26 22.80 4.52
N GLY A 26 12.42 21.88 5.01
CA GLY A 26 11.28 22.17 5.87
C GLY A 26 10.02 22.57 5.10
N ILE A 27 9.96 22.26 3.80
CA ILE A 27 8.81 22.61 2.95
C ILE A 27 7.83 21.42 2.91
N TRP A 28 6.57 21.71 3.24
CA TRP A 28 5.48 20.74 3.11
C TRP A 28 4.89 20.74 1.70
N THR A 29 4.83 19.57 1.08
CA THR A 29 4.06 19.31 -0.14
C THR A 29 2.92 18.36 0.19
N SER A 30 1.76 18.55 -0.44
CA SER A 30 0.58 17.69 -0.23
C SER A 30 -0.01 17.22 -1.54
N TRP A 31 -0.54 16.00 -1.54
CA TRP A 31 -1.33 15.40 -2.62
C TRP A 31 -2.67 14.97 -2.06
N SER A 32 -3.74 15.50 -2.64
CA SER A 32 -5.10 15.25 -2.15
C SER A 32 -6.11 15.32 -3.31
N THR A 33 -7.35 15.01 -3.02
CA THR A 33 -8.43 15.10 -4.02
C THR A 33 -8.67 16.54 -4.51
N LEU A 34 -8.18 17.55 -3.79
CA LEU A 34 -8.39 18.96 -4.11
C LEU A 34 -7.34 19.53 -5.06
N ASN A 35 -6.13 18.98 -5.05
CA ASN A 35 -5.01 19.55 -5.78
C ASN A 35 -4.30 18.57 -6.73
N THR A 36 -4.74 17.31 -6.78
CA THR A 36 -4.15 16.24 -7.59
C THR A 36 -5.22 15.57 -8.42
N PRO A 37 -5.28 15.83 -9.74
CA PRO A 37 -6.34 15.31 -10.61
C PRO A 37 -6.48 13.78 -10.57
N GLU A 38 -5.37 13.05 -10.49
CA GLU A 38 -5.31 11.58 -10.43
C GLU A 38 -5.99 11.02 -9.17
N LEU A 39 -6.08 11.82 -8.12
CA LEU A 39 -6.71 11.46 -6.85
C LEU A 39 -8.13 12.00 -6.70
N GLN A 40 -8.71 12.62 -7.74
CA GLN A 40 -10.06 13.16 -7.68
C GLN A 40 -11.08 12.08 -7.31
N GLY A 41 -11.87 12.33 -6.27
CA GLY A 41 -12.84 11.37 -5.73
C GLY A 41 -12.21 10.18 -4.98
N LYS A 42 -10.89 10.19 -4.78
CA LYS A 42 -10.16 9.18 -4.03
C LYS A 42 -9.70 9.75 -2.68
N ALA A 43 -9.89 8.98 -1.63
CA ALA A 43 -9.56 9.43 -0.27
C ALA A 43 -8.97 8.28 0.56
N ALA A 44 -8.81 8.52 1.87
CA ALA A 44 -8.38 7.51 2.82
C ALA A 44 -6.99 6.91 2.52
N PHE A 45 -6.02 7.73 2.12
CA PHE A 45 -4.63 7.33 2.05
C PHE A 45 -4.05 7.28 3.46
N VAL A 46 -4.01 6.08 4.04
CA VAL A 46 -3.68 5.86 5.46
C VAL A 46 -2.31 5.19 5.65
N HIS A 47 -1.71 4.73 4.58
CA HIS A 47 -0.37 4.16 4.58
C HIS A 47 0.54 4.99 3.69
N VAL A 48 1.75 5.27 4.16
CA VAL A 48 2.79 5.90 3.33
C VAL A 48 4.10 5.17 3.52
N PHE A 49 4.89 5.15 2.47
CA PHE A 49 6.26 4.63 2.47
C PHE A 49 7.14 5.57 1.64
N ALA A 50 8.29 5.94 2.19
CA ALA A 50 9.31 6.71 1.50
C ALA A 50 10.21 5.75 0.72
N GLY A 51 10.12 5.76 -0.60
CA GLY A 51 11.04 5.04 -1.47
C GLY A 51 12.35 5.80 -1.69
N GLU A 52 13.24 5.24 -2.47
CA GLU A 52 14.51 5.87 -2.83
C GLU A 52 14.32 7.01 -3.84
N GLY A 53 15.26 7.96 -3.87
CA GLY A 53 15.33 9.03 -4.89
C GLY A 53 14.14 10.01 -4.84
N GLY A 54 13.60 10.32 -3.66
CA GLY A 54 12.47 11.25 -3.49
C GLY A 54 11.12 10.70 -3.93
N VAL A 55 11.05 9.41 -4.23
CA VAL A 55 9.81 8.69 -4.57
C VAL A 55 9.00 8.42 -3.30
N GLY A 56 7.69 8.50 -3.39
CA GLY A 56 6.78 8.16 -2.30
C GLY A 56 5.63 7.26 -2.73
N TRP A 57 5.22 6.40 -1.83
CA TRP A 57 4.10 5.50 -2.02
C TRP A 57 3.01 5.78 -0.99
N ALA A 58 1.77 5.80 -1.43
CA ALA A 58 0.63 5.96 -0.54
C ALA A 58 -0.44 4.90 -0.83
N GLY A 59 -0.83 4.14 0.19
CA GLY A 59 -1.87 3.13 0.13
C GLY A 59 -3.18 3.63 0.73
N SER A 60 -4.29 3.37 0.05
CA SER A 60 -5.61 3.82 0.46
C SER A 60 -6.51 2.69 0.96
N GLU A 61 -7.53 3.07 1.72
CA GLU A 61 -8.66 2.20 2.04
C GLU A 61 -9.79 2.39 1.03
N GLY A 62 -9.57 1.93 -0.21
CA GLY A 62 -10.59 1.94 -1.27
C GLY A 62 -10.11 2.29 -2.67
N ALA A 63 -9.03 3.07 -2.82
CA ALA A 63 -8.59 3.57 -4.11
C ALA A 63 -7.35 2.86 -4.71
N GLY A 64 -6.70 1.98 -3.95
CA GLY A 64 -5.46 1.32 -4.38
C GLY A 64 -4.21 2.04 -3.91
N VAL A 65 -3.17 2.11 -4.76
CA VAL A 65 -1.84 2.62 -4.42
C VAL A 65 -1.49 3.81 -5.31
N ALA A 66 -1.08 4.92 -4.71
CA ALA A 66 -0.50 6.05 -5.41
C ALA A 66 1.03 6.02 -5.32
N LEU A 67 1.68 6.28 -6.44
CA LEU A 67 3.10 6.57 -6.55
C LEU A 67 3.27 8.06 -6.78
N VAL A 68 4.13 8.70 -6.01
CA VAL A 68 4.62 10.05 -6.28
C VAL A 68 6.04 9.92 -6.80
N GLY A 69 6.27 10.33 -8.03
CA GLY A 69 7.61 10.42 -8.60
C GLY A 69 8.44 11.55 -7.98
N ALA A 70 9.75 11.53 -8.21
CA ALA A 70 10.68 12.53 -7.67
C ALA A 70 10.26 13.98 -8.00
N GLU A 71 9.68 14.21 -9.18
CA GLU A 71 9.18 15.53 -9.62
C GLU A 71 7.74 15.85 -9.13
N GLY A 72 7.16 15.00 -8.25
CA GLY A 72 5.83 15.21 -7.70
C GLY A 72 4.67 14.75 -8.57
N THR A 73 4.92 14.12 -9.72
CA THR A 73 3.88 13.51 -10.56
C THR A 73 3.26 12.31 -9.88
N VAL A 74 1.93 12.17 -9.98
CA VAL A 74 1.21 11.07 -9.34
C VAL A 74 0.75 10.04 -10.36
N THR A 75 0.95 8.77 -10.04
CA THR A 75 0.36 7.64 -10.75
C THR A 75 -0.48 6.82 -9.78
N LEU A 76 -1.75 6.59 -10.09
CA LEU A 76 -2.64 5.75 -9.28
C LEU A 76 -2.73 4.34 -9.86
N PHE A 77 -2.39 3.33 -9.06
CA PHE A 77 -2.52 1.92 -9.38
C PHE A 77 -3.81 1.35 -8.81
N THR A 78 -4.60 0.75 -9.69
CA THR A 78 -5.91 0.15 -9.43
C THR A 78 -5.98 -1.24 -10.10
N PRO A 79 -7.05 -2.01 -9.96
CA PRO A 79 -7.22 -3.26 -10.71
C PRO A 79 -7.11 -3.14 -12.23
N ALA A 80 -7.33 -1.94 -12.78
CA ALA A 80 -7.28 -1.69 -14.21
C ALA A 80 -5.85 -1.64 -14.79
N ASN A 81 -4.84 -1.35 -13.97
CA ASN A 81 -3.46 -1.14 -14.42
C ASN A 81 -2.40 -1.78 -13.51
N SER A 82 -2.81 -2.74 -12.68
CA SER A 82 -1.91 -3.44 -11.75
C SER A 82 -2.44 -4.86 -11.47
N SER A 83 -1.71 -5.63 -10.65
CA SER A 83 -2.22 -6.89 -10.12
C SER A 83 -3.13 -6.73 -8.91
N LEU A 84 -3.33 -5.52 -8.41
CA LEU A 84 -4.16 -5.28 -7.23
C LEU A 84 -5.57 -5.80 -7.46
N LEU A 85 -6.05 -6.64 -6.57
CA LEU A 85 -7.43 -7.14 -6.63
C LEU A 85 -8.33 -6.39 -5.65
N PRO A 86 -9.57 -6.12 -6.05
CA PRO A 86 -10.54 -5.46 -5.18
C PRO A 86 -10.97 -6.39 -4.03
N ALA A 87 -11.50 -5.80 -2.99
CA ALA A 87 -12.15 -6.53 -1.92
C ALA A 87 -13.34 -7.35 -2.46
N SER A 88 -13.56 -8.53 -1.88
CA SER A 88 -14.61 -9.45 -2.30
C SER A 88 -15.97 -8.77 -2.34
N GLY A 89 -16.64 -8.87 -3.49
CA GLY A 89 -17.95 -8.23 -3.72
C GLY A 89 -17.87 -6.82 -4.32
N SER A 90 -16.66 -6.30 -4.61
CA SER A 90 -16.48 -5.04 -5.32
C SER A 90 -15.74 -5.25 -6.64
N SER A 91 -15.86 -4.28 -7.56
CA SER A 91 -15.15 -4.25 -8.84
C SER A 91 -13.85 -3.44 -8.79
N ASP A 92 -13.72 -2.48 -7.88
CA ASP A 92 -12.65 -1.48 -7.86
C ASP A 92 -12.19 -1.03 -6.46
N PHE A 93 -12.89 -1.47 -5.40
CA PHE A 93 -12.58 -1.07 -4.03
C PHE A 93 -11.39 -1.86 -3.48
N VAL A 94 -10.18 -1.30 -3.62
CA VAL A 94 -8.93 -1.91 -3.14
C VAL A 94 -8.56 -1.36 -1.78
N VAL A 95 -8.51 -2.22 -0.77
CA VAL A 95 -8.12 -1.85 0.59
C VAL A 95 -6.68 -2.25 0.83
N VAL A 96 -5.78 -1.28 0.85
CA VAL A 96 -4.36 -1.51 1.14
C VAL A 96 -4.17 -1.71 2.64
N GLY A 97 -3.45 -2.75 3.03
CA GLY A 97 -3.11 -3.07 4.42
C GLY A 97 -1.73 -2.57 4.84
N GLY A 98 -0.81 -2.44 3.89
CA GLY A 98 0.55 -1.96 4.12
C GLY A 98 1.37 -1.94 2.85
N LEU A 99 2.50 -1.23 2.92
CA LEU A 99 3.46 -1.02 1.84
C LEU A 99 4.88 -1.15 2.41
N HIS A 100 5.79 -1.77 1.65
CA HIS A 100 7.22 -1.75 1.94
C HIS A 100 8.02 -2.05 0.67
N GLU A 101 9.20 -1.43 0.53
CA GLU A 101 10.11 -1.68 -0.58
C GLU A 101 11.25 -2.59 -0.12
N ASP A 102 11.63 -3.57 -0.93
CA ASP A 102 12.76 -4.44 -0.63
C ASP A 102 14.09 -3.85 -1.13
N ALA A 103 15.21 -4.49 -0.75
CA ALA A 103 16.54 -4.04 -1.15
C ALA A 103 16.81 -4.06 -2.67
N PHE A 104 15.91 -4.64 -3.46
CA PHE A 104 15.96 -4.66 -4.92
C PHE A 104 15.07 -3.60 -5.56
N GLY A 105 14.42 -2.76 -4.75
CA GLY A 105 13.47 -1.72 -5.19
C GLY A 105 12.11 -2.27 -5.60
N ASN A 106 11.77 -3.53 -5.24
CA ASN A 106 10.42 -4.00 -5.48
C ASN A 106 9.49 -3.50 -4.37
N LEU A 107 8.38 -2.88 -4.77
CA LEU A 107 7.31 -2.52 -3.84
C LEU A 107 6.46 -3.74 -3.52
N TRP A 108 6.32 -4.05 -2.25
CA TRP A 108 5.42 -5.06 -1.71
C TRP A 108 4.18 -4.40 -1.11
N VAL A 109 3.02 -4.90 -1.47
CA VAL A 109 1.72 -4.36 -1.06
C VAL A 109 0.86 -5.48 -0.51
N THR A 110 0.28 -5.28 0.66
CA THR A 110 -0.79 -6.15 1.15
C THR A 110 -2.16 -5.52 0.89
N THR A 111 -3.14 -6.37 0.55
CA THR A 111 -4.54 -5.97 0.39
C THR A 111 -5.44 -6.78 1.31
N ARG A 112 -6.57 -6.20 1.72
CA ARG A 112 -7.56 -6.85 2.60
C ARG A 112 -8.71 -7.41 1.80
N ALA A 113 -9.29 -8.50 2.29
CA ALA A 113 -10.49 -9.15 1.73
C ALA A 113 -10.35 -9.52 0.25
N SER A 114 -9.13 -9.82 -0.20
CA SER A 114 -8.77 -10.19 -1.57
C SER A 114 -8.33 -11.65 -1.64
N SER A 115 -8.54 -12.30 -2.79
CA SER A 115 -8.08 -13.67 -3.04
C SER A 115 -6.56 -13.78 -3.21
N GLU A 116 -5.92 -12.71 -3.64
CA GLU A 116 -4.48 -12.56 -3.71
C GLU A 116 -4.07 -11.35 -2.86
N PRO A 117 -3.89 -11.53 -1.55
CA PRO A 117 -3.69 -10.40 -0.65
C PRO A 117 -2.27 -9.85 -0.61
N LEU A 118 -1.33 -10.43 -1.34
CA LEU A 118 0.04 -9.94 -1.45
C LEU A 118 0.36 -9.64 -2.91
N HIS A 119 0.92 -8.47 -3.16
CA HIS A 119 1.30 -8.03 -4.49
C HIS A 119 2.73 -7.50 -4.47
N MET A 120 3.41 -7.61 -5.60
CA MET A 120 4.74 -7.05 -5.82
C MET A 120 4.74 -6.25 -7.11
N ARG A 121 5.38 -5.09 -7.09
CA ARG A 121 5.70 -4.30 -8.28
C ARG A 121 7.21 -4.18 -8.40
N THR A 122 7.76 -4.54 -9.56
CA THR A 122 9.18 -4.38 -9.85
C THR A 122 9.54 -2.93 -10.16
N PRO A 123 10.82 -2.53 -10.08
CA PRO A 123 11.28 -1.22 -10.56
C PRO A 123 10.96 -0.96 -12.03
N SER A 124 10.92 -2.02 -12.87
CA SER A 124 10.51 -1.95 -14.28
C SER A 124 9.01 -1.66 -14.48
N GLY A 125 8.21 -1.76 -13.42
CA GLY A 125 6.78 -1.48 -13.47
C GLY A 125 5.87 -2.71 -13.59
N ASP A 126 6.44 -3.92 -13.61
CA ASP A 126 5.68 -5.15 -13.72
C ASP A 126 5.01 -5.50 -12.38
N TRP A 127 3.76 -5.89 -12.43
CA TRP A 127 2.97 -6.28 -11.28
C TRP A 127 2.73 -7.78 -11.22
N LYS A 128 2.78 -8.35 -10.01
CA LYS A 128 2.46 -9.75 -9.73
C LYS A 128 1.68 -9.90 -8.43
N GLY A 129 0.57 -10.67 -8.47
CA GLY A 129 -0.21 -11.05 -7.29
C GLY A 129 0.19 -12.43 -6.77
N PHE A 130 0.03 -12.62 -5.45
CA PHE A 130 0.32 -13.85 -4.75
C PHE A 130 -0.85 -14.20 -3.83
N GLY A 131 -1.34 -15.42 -3.96
CA GLY A 131 -2.25 -16.04 -3.00
C GLY A 131 -1.45 -16.82 -1.97
N PRO A 132 -1.26 -16.31 -0.75
CA PRO A 132 -0.51 -17.00 0.28
C PRO A 132 -1.17 -18.32 0.68
N LYS A 133 -0.34 -19.33 0.96
CA LYS A 133 -0.78 -20.62 1.45
C LYS A 133 -0.21 -20.87 2.83
N ILE A 134 -1.04 -21.33 3.75
CA ILE A 134 -0.58 -21.88 5.02
C ILE A 134 -0.78 -23.39 4.99
N GLY A 135 0.29 -24.14 5.15
CA GLY A 135 0.24 -25.58 5.03
C GLY A 135 -0.28 -26.00 3.66
N GLN A 136 -1.41 -26.69 3.62
CA GLN A 136 -2.08 -27.13 2.38
C GLN A 136 -3.30 -26.29 2.01
N GLY A 137 -3.58 -25.20 2.75
CA GLY A 137 -4.73 -24.31 2.52
C GLY A 137 -4.32 -22.92 2.08
N LEU A 138 -5.21 -22.25 1.38
CA LEU A 138 -5.14 -20.81 1.17
C LEU A 138 -5.63 -20.11 2.44
N LEU A 139 -5.05 -18.97 2.76
CA LEU A 139 -5.64 -18.09 3.77
C LEU A 139 -7.02 -17.62 3.29
N SER A 140 -7.92 -17.46 4.24
CA SER A 140 -9.26 -16.99 3.94
C SER A 140 -9.24 -15.59 3.33
N THR A 141 -10.07 -15.36 2.31
CA THR A 141 -10.30 -14.05 1.71
C THR A 141 -10.91 -13.03 2.69
N SER A 142 -11.49 -13.51 3.81
CA SER A 142 -11.96 -12.65 4.91
C SER A 142 -10.87 -12.24 5.89
N THR A 143 -9.64 -12.70 5.69
CA THR A 143 -8.50 -12.33 6.53
C THR A 143 -8.03 -10.91 6.19
N ALA A 144 -7.89 -10.08 7.21
CA ALA A 144 -7.29 -8.76 7.03
C ALA A 144 -5.77 -8.87 7.11
N TYR A 145 -5.11 -8.67 6.01
CA TYR A 145 -3.67 -8.52 5.93
C TYR A 145 -3.31 -7.07 6.24
N GLY A 146 -2.51 -6.89 7.27
CA GLY A 146 -2.02 -5.60 7.71
C GLY A 146 -0.68 -5.25 7.10
N ARG A 147 0.16 -4.58 7.89
CA ARG A 147 1.47 -4.12 7.41
C ARG A 147 2.35 -5.28 6.95
N VAL A 148 3.10 -5.05 5.88
CA VAL A 148 4.23 -5.85 5.47
C VAL A 148 5.51 -5.16 5.95
N PHE A 149 6.46 -5.96 6.43
CA PHE A 149 7.82 -5.54 6.78
C PHE A 149 8.79 -6.45 6.04
N ILE A 150 9.91 -5.89 5.63
CA ILE A 150 10.99 -6.63 4.99
C ILE A 150 12.22 -6.45 5.86
N ASP A 151 12.82 -7.55 6.26
CA ASP A 151 14.00 -7.53 7.10
C ASP A 151 15.31 -7.52 6.27
N SER A 152 16.45 -7.49 6.95
CA SER A 152 17.77 -7.46 6.31
C SER A 152 18.14 -8.76 5.56
N PHE A 153 17.35 -9.82 5.73
CA PHE A 153 17.50 -11.09 5.00
C PHE A 153 16.54 -11.20 3.81
N ASP A 154 15.84 -10.12 3.50
CA ASP A 154 14.82 -10.04 2.46
C ASP A 154 13.59 -10.95 2.73
N GLU A 155 13.37 -11.32 4.00
CA GLU A 155 12.16 -12.03 4.41
C GLU A 155 10.97 -11.06 4.54
N LYS A 156 9.81 -11.47 4.05
CA LYS A 156 8.58 -10.68 4.05
C LYS A 156 7.69 -11.10 5.21
N TRP A 157 7.58 -10.25 6.21
CA TRP A 157 6.75 -10.46 7.40
C TRP A 157 5.43 -9.72 7.25
N ILE A 158 4.33 -10.43 7.37
CA ILE A 158 2.99 -9.85 7.21
C ILE A 158 2.21 -9.99 8.50
N VAL A 159 1.69 -8.85 8.98
CA VAL A 159 0.77 -8.85 10.13
C VAL A 159 -0.60 -9.34 9.66
N VAL A 160 -1.08 -10.41 10.27
CA VAL A 160 -2.40 -10.97 9.96
C VAL A 160 -3.37 -10.58 11.08
N HIS A 161 -4.37 -9.79 10.73
CA HIS A 161 -5.47 -9.44 11.63
C HIS A 161 -6.66 -10.34 11.34
N ARG A 162 -7.42 -10.59 12.37
CA ARG A 162 -8.66 -11.31 12.23
C ARG A 162 -9.85 -10.38 12.26
N GLU A 163 -10.79 -10.58 11.38
CA GLU A 163 -11.95 -9.68 11.32
C GLU A 163 -13.22 -10.20 12.00
N THR A 164 -13.51 -11.49 12.07
CA THR A 164 -14.88 -11.88 12.40
C THR A 164 -15.11 -13.07 13.31
N ASN A 165 -14.12 -13.78 13.80
CA ASN A 165 -14.42 -14.95 14.62
C ASN A 165 -13.36 -15.17 15.71
N PHE A 166 -13.72 -15.01 17.00
CA PHE A 166 -12.84 -14.99 18.17
C PHE A 166 -11.97 -16.24 18.41
N GLN A 167 -12.03 -17.23 17.54
CA GLN A 167 -11.32 -18.50 17.73
C GLN A 167 -10.09 -18.72 16.85
N GLN A 168 -9.78 -17.86 15.89
CA GLN A 168 -8.57 -18.02 15.08
C GLN A 168 -7.41 -17.19 15.64
N LYS A 169 -6.23 -17.74 15.65
CA LYS A 169 -5.04 -17.10 16.20
C LYS A 169 -4.60 -15.93 15.30
N ARG A 170 -4.31 -14.80 15.89
CA ARG A 170 -3.57 -13.70 15.25
C ARG A 170 -2.13 -14.14 15.11
N GLY A 171 -1.49 -13.80 14.02
CA GLY A 171 -0.12 -14.19 13.78
C GLY A 171 0.66 -13.26 12.89
N LEU A 172 1.94 -13.52 12.86
CA LEU A 172 2.90 -12.98 11.92
C LEU A 172 3.22 -14.10 10.92
N MET A 173 3.29 -13.78 9.64
CA MET A 173 3.73 -14.66 8.56
C MET A 173 4.98 -14.10 7.93
#